data_df82e065aecf4131423111ab1c8346ac
#
_entry.id   df82e065aecf4131423111ab1c8346ac
#
_cell.length_a   1.000
_cell.length_b   1.000
_cell.length_c   1.000
_cell.angle_alpha   90.00
_cell.angle_beta   90.00
_cell.angle_gamma   90.00
#
_symmetry.space_group_name_H-M   'P 1'
#
loop_
_entity.id
_entity.type
_entity.pdbx_description
1 polymer ?
#
loop_
_entity_poly.entity_id
_entity_poly.type
_entity_poly.pdbx_seq_one_letter_code
_entity_poly.pdbx_strand_id
1 'polypeptide(L)'
;MIKVALLVIVTSSMNFKEIPNVSVTGFYEDIKSCHKVMDNIRESLNTEEIFDKNKTRYLKLEIREAHQEGHMYWTCQKRVEFN
;
A
#
# COMPACT_ATOMS: atom_id res chain seq x y z
N MET A 1 8.76 -18.71 -8.92
CA MET A 1 9.66 -17.58 -8.60
C MET A 1 9.00 -16.68 -7.57
N ILE A 2 9.73 -16.28 -6.55
CA ILE A 2 9.20 -15.36 -5.53
C ILE A 2 9.55 -13.95 -5.93
N LYS A 3 8.54 -13.11 -6.02
CA LYS A 3 8.72 -11.67 -6.27
C LYS A 3 8.06 -10.88 -5.17
N VAL A 4 8.49 -9.64 -5.03
CA VAL A 4 7.89 -8.70 -4.08
C VAL A 4 6.91 -7.81 -4.84
N ALA A 5 5.67 -7.82 -4.43
CA ALA A 5 4.63 -6.99 -5.01
C ALA A 5 4.44 -5.73 -4.17
N LEU A 6 4.33 -4.59 -4.83
CA LEU A 6 3.91 -3.34 -4.19
C LEU A 6 2.40 -3.24 -4.33
N LEU A 7 1.72 -3.28 -3.22
CA LEU A 7 0.27 -3.26 -3.16
C LEU A 7 -0.22 -1.87 -2.76
N VAL A 8 -1.27 -1.44 -3.41
CA VAL A 8 -2.03 -0.25 -3.02
C VAL A 8 -3.39 -0.72 -2.50
N ILE A 9 -3.70 -0.37 -1.28
CA ILE A 9 -4.96 -0.72 -0.64
C ILE A 9 -5.74 0.57 -0.43
N VAL A 10 -6.90 0.68 -1.06
CA VAL A 10 -7.78 1.83 -0.92
C VAL A 10 -9.01 1.40 -0.13
N THR A 11 -9.25 2.08 0.99
CA THR A 11 -10.48 1.89 1.76
C THR A 11 -11.32 3.14 1.63
N SER A 12 -12.58 2.97 1.31
CA SER A 12 -13.53 4.09 1.28
C SER A 12 -14.72 3.76 2.16
N SER A 13 -15.14 4.75 2.94
CA SER A 13 -16.35 4.63 3.75
C SER A 13 -17.53 5.15 2.95
N MET A 14 -18.20 4.25 2.25
CA MET A 14 -19.45 4.55 1.56
C MET A 14 -20.54 3.63 2.11
N ASN A 15 -21.66 4.24 2.53
CA ASN A 15 -22.85 3.50 2.92
C ASN A 15 -22.62 2.43 4.01
N PHE A 16 -21.87 2.76 5.06
CA PHE A 16 -21.67 1.91 6.23
C PHE A 16 -20.81 0.67 6.02
N LYS A 17 -20.22 0.51 4.85
CA LYS A 17 -19.31 -0.60 4.60
C LYS A 17 -17.99 -0.10 4.06
N GLU A 18 -16.89 -0.43 4.75
CA GLU A 18 -15.57 -0.25 4.20
C GLU A 18 -15.24 -1.46 3.33
N ILE A 19 -15.09 -1.23 2.03
CA ILE A 19 -14.67 -2.28 1.10
C ILE A 19 -13.25 -1.96 0.68
N PRO A 20 -12.26 -2.76 1.15
CA PRO A 20 -10.88 -2.55 0.71
C PRO A 20 -10.72 -2.96 -0.75
N ASN A 21 -10.12 -2.08 -1.54
CA ASN A 21 -9.76 -2.37 -2.91
C ASN A 21 -8.25 -2.50 -2.98
N VAL A 22 -7.77 -3.69 -3.30
CA VAL A 22 -6.35 -3.99 -3.37
C VAL A 22 -5.91 -4.10 -4.81
N SER A 23 -4.89 -3.32 -5.17
CA SER A 23 -4.31 -3.34 -6.51
C SER A 23 -2.81 -3.56 -6.42
N VAL A 24 -2.24 -4.28 -7.38
CA VAL A 24 -0.80 -4.44 -7.51
C VAL A 24 -0.28 -3.36 -8.46
N THR A 25 0.66 -2.54 -8.00
CA THR A 25 1.24 -1.48 -8.82
C THR A 25 2.52 -1.89 -9.52
N GLY A 26 3.20 -2.91 -9.03
CA GLY A 26 4.42 -3.39 -9.64
C GLY A 26 5.01 -4.57 -8.90
N PHE A 27 5.98 -5.23 -9.56
CA PHE A 27 6.74 -6.33 -8.98
C PHE A 27 8.21 -5.98 -8.97
N TYR A 28 8.90 -6.38 -7.91
CA TYR A 28 10.32 -6.12 -7.71
C TYR A 28 11.03 -7.41 -7.32
N GLU A 29 12.31 -7.48 -7.63
CA GLU A 29 13.10 -8.68 -7.36
C GLU A 29 13.30 -8.95 -5.88
N ASP A 30 13.41 -7.89 -5.07
CA ASP A 30 13.62 -8.01 -3.63
C ASP A 30 12.83 -6.96 -2.86
N ILE A 31 12.75 -7.18 -1.55
CA ILE A 31 12.02 -6.30 -0.65
C ILE A 31 12.68 -4.91 -0.55
N LYS A 32 14.00 -4.85 -0.69
CA LYS A 32 14.75 -3.61 -0.62
C LYS A 32 14.41 -2.67 -1.77
N SER A 33 14.31 -3.21 -2.98
CA SER A 33 13.91 -2.42 -4.15
C SER A 33 12.48 -1.89 -4.02
N CYS A 34 11.58 -2.70 -3.50
CA CYS A 34 10.21 -2.29 -3.24
C CYS A 34 10.14 -1.19 -2.18
N HIS A 35 10.89 -1.31 -1.08
CA HIS A 35 10.94 -0.28 -0.04
C HIS A 35 11.50 1.03 -0.55
N LYS A 36 12.43 0.98 -1.49
CA LYS A 36 12.98 2.18 -2.12
C LYS A 36 11.90 2.95 -2.88
N VAL A 37 11.02 2.25 -3.58
CA VAL A 37 9.87 2.87 -4.24
C VAL A 37 8.91 3.46 -3.20
N MET A 38 8.68 2.77 -2.09
CA MET A 38 7.87 3.30 -0.99
C MET A 38 8.47 4.60 -0.43
N ASP A 39 9.80 4.66 -0.28
CA ASP A 39 10.47 5.88 0.19
C ASP A 39 10.21 7.06 -0.75
N ASN A 40 10.22 6.83 -2.06
CA ASN A 40 9.89 7.85 -3.04
C ASN A 40 8.43 8.31 -2.93
N ILE A 41 7.51 7.38 -2.68
CA ILE A 41 6.10 7.70 -2.47
C ILE A 41 5.94 8.55 -1.21
N ARG A 42 6.64 8.20 -0.14
CA ARG A 42 6.59 8.95 1.12
C ARG A 42 7.05 10.39 0.93
N GLU A 43 8.12 10.61 0.20
CA GLU A 43 8.61 11.96 -0.09
C GLU A 43 7.63 12.76 -0.96
N SER A 44 7.05 12.12 -1.96
CA SER A 44 6.18 12.79 -2.92
C SER A 44 4.79 13.12 -2.35
N LEU A 45 4.24 12.24 -1.52
CA LEU A 45 2.86 12.35 -1.05
C LEU A 45 2.71 12.67 0.44
N ASN A 46 3.82 12.83 1.14
CA ASN A 46 3.80 13.14 2.58
C ASN A 46 2.95 12.14 3.38
N THR A 47 3.16 10.86 3.14
CA THR A 47 2.44 9.78 3.82
C THR A 47 2.97 9.53 5.22
N GLU A 48 2.14 8.94 6.07
CA GLU A 48 2.54 8.48 7.39
C GLU A 48 3.05 7.05 7.32
N GLU A 49 4.21 6.79 7.93
CA GLU A 49 4.76 5.44 8.01
C GLU A 49 4.24 4.73 9.25
N ILE A 50 3.64 3.55 9.06
CA ILE A 50 3.13 2.73 10.16
C ILE A 50 3.62 1.30 10.02
N PHE A 51 3.69 0.59 11.15
CA PHE A 51 4.06 -0.82 11.19
C PHE A 51 2.96 -1.60 11.91
N ASP A 52 2.63 -2.77 11.37
CA ASP A 52 1.68 -3.66 12.02
C ASP A 52 2.37 -4.52 13.09
N LYS A 53 1.61 -5.40 13.74
CA LYS A 53 2.16 -6.30 14.77
C LYS A 53 3.17 -7.31 14.24
N ASN A 54 3.20 -7.55 12.94
CA ASN A 54 4.20 -8.39 12.27
C ASN A 54 5.40 -7.60 11.77
N LYS A 55 5.48 -6.31 12.12
CA LYS A 55 6.52 -5.38 11.67
C LYS A 55 6.50 -5.13 10.17
N THR A 56 5.38 -5.35 9.52
CA THR A 56 5.19 -5.03 8.12
C THR A 56 4.99 -3.51 7.97
N ARG A 57 5.76 -2.92 7.07
CA ARG A 57 5.74 -1.49 6.82
C ARG A 57 4.58 -1.11 5.91
N TYR A 58 3.84 -0.10 6.32
CA TYR A 58 2.78 0.49 5.51
C TYR A 58 2.99 2.00 5.43
N LEU A 59 2.66 2.58 4.29
CA LEU A 59 2.50 4.02 4.15
C LEU A 59 1.01 4.33 4.10
N LYS A 60 0.56 5.28 4.89
CA LYS A 60 -0.85 5.66 4.99
C LYS A 60 -1.05 7.08 4.51
N LEU A 61 -2.00 7.28 3.63
CA LEU A 61 -2.45 8.58 3.18
C LEU A 61 -3.94 8.71 3.43
N GLU A 62 -4.34 9.76 4.13
CA GLU A 62 -5.75 10.05 4.36
C GLU A 62 -6.31 10.85 3.19
N ILE A 63 -7.41 10.35 2.61
CA ILE A 63 -8.10 11.03 1.52
C ILE A 63 -9.30 11.77 2.11
N ARG A 64 -9.28 13.09 1.97
CA ARG A 64 -10.40 13.94 2.38
C ARG A 64 -10.93 14.68 1.17
N GLU A 65 -12.00 14.19 0.61
CA GLU A 65 -12.75 14.89 -0.41
C GLU A 65 -14.12 15.27 0.15
N ALA A 66 -14.78 16.22 -0.51
CA ALA A 66 -16.02 16.83 0.00
C ALA A 66 -17.13 15.84 0.34
N HIS A 67 -17.12 14.65 -0.25
CA HIS A 67 -18.18 13.64 -0.07
C HIS A 67 -17.63 12.24 0.21
N GLN A 68 -16.31 12.08 0.33
CA GLN A 68 -15.70 10.79 0.55
C GLN A 68 -14.55 10.90 1.53
N GLU A 69 -14.58 10.09 2.57
CA GLU A 69 -13.46 9.87 3.44
C GLU A 69 -12.90 8.49 3.17
N GLY A 70 -11.58 8.40 3.06
CA GLY A 70 -10.95 7.14 2.82
C GLY A 70 -9.47 7.17 3.16
N HIS A 71 -8.85 6.01 3.05
CA HIS A 71 -7.42 5.86 3.30
C HIS A 71 -6.79 5.08 2.17
N MET A 72 -5.57 5.46 1.83
CA MET A 72 -4.73 4.68 0.93
C MET A 72 -3.53 4.15 1.70
N TYR A 73 -3.21 2.89 1.43
CA TYR A 73 -2.05 2.25 2.05
C TYR A 73 -1.17 1.67 0.95
N TRP A 74 0.14 1.78 1.14
CA TRP A 74 1.12 1.12 0.29
C TRP A 74 1.92 0.14 1.14
N THR A 75 2.12 -1.06 0.64
CA THR A 75 2.91 -2.07 1.35
C THR A 75 3.60 -3.00 0.36
N CYS A 76 4.75 -3.55 0.76
CA CYS A 76 5.48 -4.53 -0.01
C CYS A 76 5.26 -5.91 0.58
N GLN A 77 4.86 -6.86 -0.24
CA GLN A 77 4.64 -8.24 0.20
C GLN A 77 5.26 -9.22 -0.78
N LYS A 78 5.84 -10.29 -0.23
CA LYS A 78 6.36 -11.37 -1.05
C LYS A 78 5.22 -12.19 -1.62
N ARG A 79 5.29 -12.45 -2.92
CA ARG A 79 4.31 -13.27 -3.61
C ARG A 79 5.01 -14.31 -4.47
N VAL A 80 4.38 -15.48 -4.58
CA VAL A 80 4.84 -16.54 -5.48
C VAL A 80 4.09 -16.38 -6.80
N GLU A 81 4.85 -16.25 -7.89
CA GLU A 81 4.28 -16.25 -9.22
C GLU A 81 4.35 -17.67 -9.80
N PHE A 82 3.25 -18.11 -10.34
CA PHE A 82 3.17 -19.34 -11.10
C PHE A 82 3.08 -19.00 -12.59
N ASN A 83 4.02 -19.47 -13.33
CA ASN A 83 4.00 -19.35 -14.79
C ASN A 83 3.47 -20.62 -15.42
#